data_c96393fdb6c9c4578a2a0bd235ba632b
#
_entry.id   c96393fdb6c9c4578a2a0bd235ba632b
#
_cell.length_a   1.000
_cell.length_b   1.000
_cell.length_c   1.000
_cell.angle_alpha   90.00
_cell.angle_beta   90.00
_cell.angle_gamma   90.00
#
_symmetry.space_group_name_H-M   'P 1'
#
loop_
_entity.id
_entity.type
_entity.pdbx_description
1 polymer ?
#
loop_
_entity_poly.entity_id
_entity_poly.type
_entity_poly.pdbx_seq_one_letter_code
_entity_poly.pdbx_strand_id
1 'polypeptide(L)'
;MPHVPHDAPHDAPHDVSRDASHDAPPAAALAAQAASILVRRPDRPVLVLQQVAEDGPAFLATWLQAQGVAMDLRCAEAGDTLPADLRDHAALALLGGWWSANDDRAWLRAAETLVRQAVAQVVPTVGHCLGAQLMARALGGTVGASPRPEVGWQRWQVADSATARRWFGAAPPERVFHWHGESFSLPAGAQLLASTAACPHQAFALGPHLAMQFHVELDAAKLQVWAADRSPEYLDLLAQHPDSVHDSMAMWADASAALPAQQALAAHLYTRWLAGCR
;
A
#
# COMPACT_ATOMS: atom_id res chain seq x y z
N MET A 1 -16.75 10.22 -13.91
CA MET A 1 -15.90 11.27 -14.52
C MET A 1 -15.42 10.75 -15.85
N PRO A 2 -15.46 11.50 -16.95
CA PRO A 2 -15.03 10.99 -18.27
C PRO A 2 -13.50 10.92 -18.33
N HIS A 3 -13.04 9.79 -18.80
CA HIS A 3 -11.64 9.44 -19.03
C HIS A 3 -11.10 10.24 -20.23
N VAL A 4 -9.98 10.94 -20.05
CA VAL A 4 -9.21 11.52 -21.17
C VAL A 4 -7.92 10.70 -21.30
N PRO A 5 -7.58 10.17 -22.50
CA PRO A 5 -6.33 9.43 -22.70
C PRO A 5 -5.13 10.38 -22.65
N HIS A 6 -4.12 10.00 -21.87
CA HIS A 6 -2.82 10.67 -21.86
C HIS A 6 -2.01 10.25 -23.09
N ASP A 7 -2.01 11.11 -24.12
CA ASP A 7 -0.95 11.19 -25.12
C ASP A 7 -0.30 12.56 -24.96
N ALA A 8 0.88 12.61 -24.34
CA ALA A 8 1.73 13.80 -24.37
C ALA A 8 3.18 13.39 -24.70
N PRO A 9 3.85 14.10 -25.63
CA PRO A 9 5.19 13.75 -26.08
C PRO A 9 6.25 14.13 -25.06
N HIS A 10 7.22 13.23 -24.89
CA HIS A 10 8.47 13.47 -24.16
C HIS A 10 9.34 14.50 -24.91
N ASP A 11 9.62 15.60 -24.26
CA ASP A 11 10.81 16.42 -24.55
C ASP A 11 11.66 16.54 -23.28
N ALA A 12 12.91 16.11 -23.38
CA ALA A 12 13.95 16.16 -22.36
C ALA A 12 14.82 17.44 -22.55
N PRO A 13 15.90 17.66 -21.78
CA PRO A 13 16.02 17.80 -20.33
C PRO A 13 16.54 19.21 -19.95
N HIS A 14 16.21 19.72 -18.79
CA HIS A 14 16.94 20.83 -18.19
C HIS A 14 17.79 20.34 -17.01
N ASP A 15 19.09 20.46 -17.23
CA ASP A 15 20.17 20.36 -16.26
C ASP A 15 19.93 21.33 -15.09
N VAL A 16 19.73 20.83 -13.88
CA VAL A 16 19.78 21.60 -12.64
C VAL A 16 20.79 20.95 -11.73
N SER A 17 21.89 21.67 -11.60
CA SER A 17 23.04 21.39 -10.76
C SER A 17 22.71 20.91 -9.36
N ARG A 18 23.42 19.84 -8.97
CA ARG A 18 23.54 19.28 -7.63
C ARG A 18 24.02 20.32 -6.62
N ASP A 19 23.30 20.48 -5.50
CA ASP A 19 23.89 20.48 -4.17
C ASP A 19 22.78 20.45 -3.09
N ALA A 20 22.60 19.32 -2.45
CA ALA A 20 22.14 19.16 -1.08
C ALA A 20 22.27 17.69 -0.70
N SER A 21 23.44 17.29 -0.21
CA SER A 21 23.66 16.03 0.47
C SER A 21 22.86 16.03 1.78
N HIS A 22 21.63 15.52 1.74
CA HIS A 22 20.97 15.03 2.93
C HIS A 22 21.30 13.54 3.02
N ASP A 23 22.23 13.21 3.92
CA ASP A 23 22.56 11.85 4.30
C ASP A 23 21.32 11.17 4.91
N ALA A 24 20.49 10.57 4.06
CA ALA A 24 19.55 9.57 4.51
C ALA A 24 20.35 8.37 5.04
N PRO A 25 20.02 7.82 6.21
CA PRO A 25 20.71 6.64 6.70
C PRO A 25 20.63 5.54 5.65
N PRO A 26 21.74 4.82 5.38
CA PRO A 26 21.77 3.84 4.32
C PRO A 26 20.69 2.79 4.54
N ALA A 27 19.98 2.43 3.48
CA ALA A 27 18.89 1.41 3.49
C ALA A 27 19.31 0.11 4.20
N ALA A 28 20.61 -0.19 4.24
CA ALA A 28 21.22 -1.28 4.99
C ALA A 28 21.08 -1.16 6.52
N ALA A 29 21.03 0.06 7.08
CA ALA A 29 20.91 0.24 8.53
C ALA A 29 19.47 0.02 9.01
N LEU A 30 18.47 0.40 8.20
CA LEU A 30 17.05 0.11 8.45
C LEU A 30 16.73 -1.38 8.23
N ALA A 31 17.35 -2.00 7.22
CA ALA A 31 17.27 -3.45 6.98
C ALA A 31 17.87 -4.26 8.14
N ALA A 32 18.93 -3.80 8.79
CA ALA A 32 19.57 -4.49 9.91
C ALA A 32 18.70 -4.49 11.19
N GLN A 33 17.89 -3.46 11.43
CA GLN A 33 16.91 -3.45 12.52
C GLN A 33 15.71 -4.35 12.27
N ALA A 34 15.33 -4.58 11.00
CA ALA A 34 14.27 -5.50 10.61
C ALA A 34 14.75 -6.98 10.57
N ALA A 35 16.05 -7.23 10.55
CA ALA A 35 16.64 -8.57 10.32
C ALA A 35 16.41 -9.59 11.46
N SER A 36 15.77 -9.22 12.57
CA SER A 36 15.68 -10.10 13.75
C SER A 36 14.35 -10.84 13.93
N ILE A 37 13.39 -10.83 12.97
CA ILE A 37 12.01 -11.12 13.32
C ILE A 37 11.35 -12.29 12.57
N LEU A 38 11.82 -12.74 11.41
CA LEU A 38 11.25 -13.95 10.79
C LEU A 38 11.81 -15.21 11.44
N VAL A 39 11.00 -15.83 12.28
CA VAL A 39 11.32 -17.14 12.91
C VAL A 39 11.39 -18.26 11.83
N ARG A 40 10.66 -18.12 10.72
CA ARG A 40 10.65 -19.03 9.59
C ARG A 40 10.42 -18.28 8.28
N ARG A 41 11.27 -18.52 7.29
CA ARG A 41 11.08 -18.04 5.92
C ARG A 41 10.13 -18.97 5.18
N PRO A 42 9.24 -18.44 4.33
CA PRO A 42 8.48 -19.31 3.43
C PRO A 42 9.37 -19.94 2.38
N ASP A 43 9.10 -21.19 2.03
CA ASP A 43 9.86 -21.95 1.03
C ASP A 43 9.45 -21.58 -0.42
N ARG A 44 8.27 -20.94 -0.58
CA ARG A 44 7.72 -20.49 -1.86
C ARG A 44 7.75 -18.96 -1.92
N PRO A 45 7.82 -18.37 -3.14
CA PRO A 45 7.82 -16.93 -3.29
C PRO A 45 6.51 -16.31 -2.81
N VAL A 46 6.57 -15.01 -2.51
CA VAL A 46 5.40 -14.15 -2.34
C VAL A 46 4.96 -13.64 -3.70
N LEU A 47 3.69 -13.81 -4.05
CA LEU A 47 3.12 -13.15 -5.23
C LEU A 47 2.83 -11.69 -4.88
N VAL A 48 3.39 -10.77 -5.65
CA VAL A 48 3.13 -9.33 -5.53
C VAL A 48 2.44 -8.84 -6.79
N LEU A 49 1.18 -8.41 -6.68
CA LEU A 49 0.42 -7.83 -7.78
C LEU A 49 0.62 -6.31 -7.78
N GLN A 50 1.40 -5.84 -8.73
CA GLN A 50 1.58 -4.42 -9.03
C GLN A 50 0.48 -3.99 -10.01
N GLN A 51 -0.25 -2.95 -9.67
CA GLN A 51 -1.41 -2.51 -10.44
C GLN A 51 -1.05 -1.48 -11.52
N VAL A 52 0.10 -0.82 -11.38
CA VAL A 52 0.57 0.26 -12.23
C VAL A 52 2.06 0.09 -12.47
N ALA A 53 2.51 0.20 -13.72
CA ALA A 53 3.89 -0.13 -14.11
C ALA A 53 4.93 0.74 -13.38
N GLU A 54 4.63 2.02 -13.16
CA GLU A 54 5.53 2.99 -12.52
C GLU A 54 5.45 2.98 -11.00
N ASP A 55 4.45 2.29 -10.39
CA ASP A 55 4.22 2.30 -8.95
C ASP A 55 4.55 0.96 -8.30
N GLY A 56 5.83 0.66 -8.21
CA GLY A 56 6.39 -0.59 -7.71
C GLY A 56 6.27 -0.80 -6.20
N PRO A 57 6.76 -1.95 -5.71
CA PRO A 57 6.58 -2.40 -4.32
C PRO A 57 7.45 -1.66 -3.28
N ALA A 58 8.39 -0.79 -3.69
CA ALA A 58 9.18 0.09 -2.83
C ALA A 58 9.71 -0.62 -1.55
N PHE A 59 9.37 -0.13 -0.36
CA PHE A 59 9.86 -0.71 0.90
C PHE A 59 9.45 -2.18 1.08
N LEU A 60 8.32 -2.63 0.55
CA LEU A 60 7.95 -4.05 0.60
C LEU A 60 9.01 -4.94 -0.09
N ALA A 61 9.49 -4.54 -1.28
CA ALA A 61 10.54 -5.29 -1.98
C ALA A 61 11.85 -5.28 -1.19
N THR A 62 12.26 -4.12 -0.68
CA THR A 62 13.47 -3.98 0.14
C THR A 62 13.39 -4.86 1.39
N TRP A 63 12.24 -4.88 2.04
CA TRP A 63 12.03 -5.70 3.24
C TRP A 63 12.05 -7.20 2.91
N LEU A 64 11.33 -7.65 1.87
CA LEU A 64 11.34 -9.06 1.43
C LEU A 64 12.76 -9.53 1.10
N GLN A 65 13.52 -8.72 0.35
CA GLN A 65 14.92 -9.00 0.03
C GLN A 65 15.78 -9.14 1.29
N ALA A 66 15.64 -8.20 2.25
CA ALA A 66 16.38 -8.24 3.51
C ALA A 66 16.04 -9.49 4.35
N GLN A 67 14.81 -10.00 4.26
CA GLN A 67 14.40 -11.26 4.89
C GLN A 67 14.82 -12.50 4.08
N GLY A 68 15.37 -12.34 2.87
CA GLY A 68 15.71 -13.44 1.97
C GLY A 68 14.48 -14.21 1.48
N VAL A 69 13.36 -13.52 1.34
CA VAL A 69 12.10 -14.05 0.82
C VAL A 69 12.02 -13.75 -0.68
N ALA A 70 11.83 -14.80 -1.49
CA ALA A 70 11.65 -14.63 -2.93
C ALA A 70 10.32 -13.91 -3.25
N MET A 71 10.35 -13.04 -4.25
CA MET A 71 9.20 -12.29 -4.73
C MET A 71 8.91 -12.64 -6.19
N ASP A 72 7.68 -13.00 -6.52
CA ASP A 72 7.13 -13.09 -7.87
C ASP A 72 6.29 -11.82 -8.12
N LEU A 73 6.90 -10.84 -8.80
CA LEU A 73 6.27 -9.57 -9.14
C LEU A 73 5.53 -9.68 -10.46
N ARG A 74 4.25 -9.34 -10.48
CA ARG A 74 3.40 -9.34 -11.69
C ARG A 74 2.69 -8.00 -11.83
N CYS A 75 2.89 -7.34 -12.97
CA CYS A 75 2.17 -6.14 -13.36
C CYS A 75 1.21 -6.44 -14.50
N ALA A 76 -0.07 -6.66 -14.16
CA ALA A 76 -1.08 -7.02 -15.14
C ALA A 76 -1.39 -5.89 -16.13
N GLU A 77 -1.28 -4.63 -15.71
CA GLU A 77 -1.39 -3.47 -16.60
C GLU A 77 -0.31 -3.48 -17.68
N ALA A 78 0.92 -3.87 -17.33
CA ALA A 78 2.03 -4.02 -18.28
C ALA A 78 1.93 -5.28 -19.15
N GLY A 79 0.89 -6.09 -18.97
CA GLY A 79 0.64 -7.29 -19.76
C GLY A 79 1.16 -8.60 -19.16
N ASP A 80 1.63 -8.58 -17.90
CA ASP A 80 2.03 -9.81 -17.24
C ASP A 80 0.84 -10.74 -17.03
N THR A 81 1.04 -12.02 -17.29
CA THR A 81 0.03 -13.04 -17.00
C THR A 81 -0.03 -13.29 -15.50
N LEU A 82 -1.20 -13.09 -14.89
CA LEU A 82 -1.44 -13.48 -13.51
C LEU A 82 -1.57 -15.01 -13.40
N PRO A 83 -1.07 -15.63 -12.32
CA PRO A 83 -1.23 -17.05 -12.11
C PRO A 83 -2.73 -17.40 -11.94
N ALA A 84 -3.10 -18.60 -12.37
CA ALA A 84 -4.47 -19.09 -12.25
C ALA A 84 -4.85 -19.41 -10.79
N ASP A 85 -3.86 -19.72 -9.96
CA ASP A 85 -4.02 -20.05 -8.53
C ASP A 85 -2.74 -19.71 -7.73
N LEU A 86 -2.80 -19.95 -6.41
CA LEU A 86 -1.73 -19.61 -5.46
C LEU A 86 -0.91 -20.82 -4.97
N ARG A 87 -1.01 -21.99 -5.64
CA ARG A 87 -0.33 -23.21 -5.18
C ARG A 87 1.19 -23.07 -5.08
N ASP A 88 1.78 -22.25 -5.92
CA ASP A 88 3.23 -22.02 -5.98
C ASP A 88 3.68 -20.80 -5.16
N HIS A 89 2.77 -20.17 -4.43
CA HIS A 89 3.03 -18.96 -3.65
C HIS A 89 2.71 -19.17 -2.16
N ALA A 90 3.54 -18.59 -1.30
CA ALA A 90 3.36 -18.67 0.15
C ALA A 90 2.39 -17.61 0.69
N ALA A 91 2.32 -16.46 0.03
CA ALA A 91 1.50 -15.32 0.42
C ALA A 91 1.18 -14.45 -0.81
N LEU A 92 0.20 -13.55 -0.66
CA LEU A 92 -0.25 -12.61 -1.69
C LEU A 92 -0.16 -11.17 -1.18
N ALA A 93 0.43 -10.28 -1.95
CA ALA A 93 0.38 -8.84 -1.75
C ALA A 93 -0.25 -8.16 -2.96
N LEU A 94 -1.19 -7.22 -2.73
CA LEU A 94 -1.77 -6.37 -3.76
C LEU A 94 -1.35 -4.93 -3.47
N LEU A 95 -0.72 -4.28 -4.44
CA LEU A 95 -0.29 -2.89 -4.33
C LEU A 95 -1.41 -1.91 -4.69
N GLY A 96 -1.15 -0.62 -4.49
CA GLY A 96 -1.98 0.48 -4.90
C GLY A 96 -1.98 0.74 -6.40
N GLY A 97 -2.69 1.79 -6.82
CA GLY A 97 -2.77 2.25 -8.19
C GLY A 97 -3.87 3.29 -8.35
N TRP A 98 -3.87 4.02 -9.47
CA TRP A 98 -4.84 5.09 -9.76
C TRP A 98 -6.17 4.63 -10.37
N TRP A 99 -6.30 3.33 -10.65
CA TRP A 99 -7.55 2.75 -11.14
C TRP A 99 -8.61 2.65 -10.04
N SER A 100 -9.89 2.75 -10.41
CA SER A 100 -10.95 2.36 -9.50
C SER A 100 -11.08 0.82 -9.45
N ALA A 101 -11.30 0.27 -8.28
CA ALA A 101 -11.64 -1.14 -8.14
C ALA A 101 -12.94 -1.50 -8.91
N ASN A 102 -13.76 -0.49 -9.24
CA ASN A 102 -15.00 -0.65 -9.99
C ASN A 102 -14.80 -0.60 -11.51
N ASP A 103 -13.62 -0.28 -12.02
CA ASP A 103 -13.35 -0.26 -13.44
C ASP A 103 -13.56 -1.65 -14.07
N ASP A 104 -14.09 -1.67 -15.29
CA ASP A 104 -14.28 -2.91 -16.07
C ASP A 104 -12.97 -3.33 -16.74
N ARG A 105 -12.06 -3.88 -15.94
CA ARG A 105 -10.76 -4.40 -16.39
C ARG A 105 -10.61 -5.85 -16.01
N ALA A 106 -10.31 -6.70 -16.99
CA ALA A 106 -10.19 -8.14 -16.79
C ALA A 106 -9.16 -8.51 -15.72
N TRP A 107 -8.04 -7.77 -15.63
CA TRP A 107 -7.00 -8.05 -14.67
C TRP A 107 -7.41 -7.69 -13.22
N LEU A 108 -8.26 -6.66 -13.01
CA LEU A 108 -8.84 -6.39 -11.68
C LEU A 108 -9.72 -7.58 -11.21
N ARG A 109 -10.51 -8.13 -12.12
CA ARG A 109 -11.37 -9.31 -11.83
C ARG A 109 -10.53 -10.57 -11.58
N ALA A 110 -9.39 -10.72 -12.28
CA ALA A 110 -8.44 -11.79 -12.03
C ALA A 110 -7.78 -11.64 -10.64
N ALA A 111 -7.37 -10.43 -10.25
CA ALA A 111 -6.84 -10.15 -8.91
C ALA A 111 -7.85 -10.47 -7.81
N GLU A 112 -9.13 -10.07 -7.97
CA GLU A 112 -10.20 -10.45 -7.03
C GLU A 112 -10.40 -11.97 -6.93
N THR A 113 -10.22 -12.69 -8.04
CA THR A 113 -10.31 -14.16 -8.04
C THR A 113 -9.19 -14.76 -7.20
N LEU A 114 -7.95 -14.25 -7.33
CA LEU A 114 -6.83 -14.66 -6.48
C LEU A 114 -7.08 -14.34 -5.00
N VAL A 115 -7.69 -13.19 -4.68
CA VAL A 115 -8.08 -12.86 -3.30
C VAL A 115 -9.08 -13.89 -2.75
N ARG A 116 -10.14 -14.23 -3.50
CA ARG A 116 -11.11 -15.25 -3.06
C ARG A 116 -10.44 -16.60 -2.83
N GLN A 117 -9.52 -17.01 -3.71
CA GLN A 117 -8.75 -18.24 -3.54
C GLN A 117 -7.85 -18.17 -2.30
N ALA A 118 -7.17 -17.03 -2.08
CA ALA A 118 -6.31 -16.83 -0.91
C ALA A 118 -7.09 -17.00 0.38
N VAL A 119 -8.28 -16.41 0.48
CA VAL A 119 -9.14 -16.55 1.67
C VAL A 119 -9.61 -17.99 1.85
N ALA A 120 -10.07 -18.64 0.78
CA ALA A 120 -10.54 -20.03 0.83
C ALA A 120 -9.43 -21.02 1.22
N GLN A 121 -8.19 -20.76 0.80
CA GLN A 121 -7.01 -21.60 1.07
C GLN A 121 -6.22 -21.16 2.29
N VAL A 122 -6.64 -20.05 2.95
CA VAL A 122 -5.94 -19.45 4.10
C VAL A 122 -4.49 -19.06 3.74
N VAL A 123 -4.26 -18.59 2.51
CA VAL A 123 -2.99 -17.99 2.06
C VAL A 123 -2.95 -16.54 2.55
N PRO A 124 -2.00 -16.16 3.43
CA PRO A 124 -1.95 -14.82 3.98
C PRO A 124 -1.89 -13.75 2.90
N THR A 125 -2.70 -12.70 3.05
CA THR A 125 -2.82 -11.65 2.04
C THR A 125 -2.72 -10.27 2.66
N VAL A 126 -1.97 -9.36 2.03
CA VAL A 126 -2.01 -7.92 2.35
C VAL A 126 -2.43 -7.12 1.12
N GLY A 127 -3.22 -6.07 1.34
CA GLY A 127 -3.60 -5.12 0.30
C GLY A 127 -3.33 -3.69 0.74
N HIS A 128 -2.78 -2.89 -0.19
CA HIS A 128 -2.50 -1.47 -0.02
C HIS A 128 -3.37 -0.67 -0.98
N CYS A 129 -4.10 0.33 -0.51
CA CYS A 129 -4.94 1.26 -1.28
C CYS A 129 -5.88 0.50 -2.25
N LEU A 130 -5.69 0.58 -3.57
CA LEU A 130 -6.48 -0.19 -4.55
C LEU A 130 -6.47 -1.70 -4.24
N GLY A 131 -5.34 -2.25 -3.78
CA GLY A 131 -5.26 -3.64 -3.37
C GLY A 131 -6.20 -3.98 -2.21
N ALA A 132 -6.35 -3.09 -1.22
CA ALA A 132 -7.30 -3.24 -0.12
C ALA A 132 -8.77 -3.14 -0.60
N GLN A 133 -9.03 -2.24 -1.54
CA GLN A 133 -10.35 -2.08 -2.17
C GLN A 133 -10.75 -3.34 -2.95
N LEU A 134 -9.81 -3.93 -3.72
CA LEU A 134 -10.01 -5.21 -4.40
C LEU A 134 -10.28 -6.35 -3.42
N MET A 135 -9.56 -6.39 -2.28
CA MET A 135 -9.83 -7.35 -1.21
C MET A 135 -11.24 -7.19 -0.66
N ALA A 136 -11.64 -5.97 -0.31
CA ALA A 136 -12.97 -5.69 0.21
C ALA A 136 -14.06 -6.13 -0.79
N ARG A 137 -13.92 -5.76 -2.05
CA ARG A 137 -14.88 -6.07 -3.11
C ARG A 137 -14.94 -7.57 -3.41
N ALA A 138 -13.80 -8.26 -3.47
CA ALA A 138 -13.73 -9.71 -3.66
C ALA A 138 -14.48 -10.49 -2.57
N LEU A 139 -14.60 -9.91 -1.37
CA LEU A 139 -15.22 -10.49 -0.18
C LEU A 139 -16.65 -9.97 0.08
N GLY A 140 -17.25 -9.28 -0.89
CA GLY A 140 -18.64 -8.81 -0.83
C GLY A 140 -18.84 -7.42 -0.23
N GLY A 141 -17.77 -6.68 0.03
CA GLY A 141 -17.83 -5.26 0.32
C GLY A 141 -18.04 -4.41 -0.94
N THR A 142 -18.22 -3.12 -0.76
CA THR A 142 -18.36 -2.13 -1.85
C THR A 142 -17.19 -1.16 -1.82
N VAL A 143 -16.92 -0.54 -2.96
CA VAL A 143 -15.94 0.55 -3.11
C VAL A 143 -16.65 1.76 -3.70
N GLY A 144 -16.33 2.93 -3.18
CA GLY A 144 -16.91 4.20 -3.64
C GLY A 144 -16.14 5.39 -3.08
N ALA A 145 -16.59 6.59 -3.40
CA ALA A 145 -15.97 7.82 -2.95
C ALA A 145 -15.82 7.84 -1.42
N SER A 146 -14.62 8.17 -0.95
CA SER A 146 -14.38 8.48 0.46
C SER A 146 -15.13 9.75 0.85
N PRO A 147 -15.58 9.89 2.10
CA PRO A 147 -16.22 11.14 2.56
C PRO A 147 -15.35 12.37 2.31
N ARG A 148 -14.04 12.23 2.39
CA ARG A 148 -13.03 13.21 1.93
C ARG A 148 -11.81 12.47 1.39
N PRO A 149 -11.14 13.00 0.33
CA PRO A 149 -9.86 12.46 -0.11
C PRO A 149 -8.77 12.70 0.94
N GLU A 150 -7.77 11.85 0.97
CA GLU A 150 -6.61 11.99 1.85
C GLU A 150 -5.33 11.81 1.05
N VAL A 151 -4.41 12.79 1.17
CA VAL A 151 -3.08 12.76 0.57
C VAL A 151 -2.05 13.25 1.58
N GLY A 152 -0.93 12.53 1.70
CA GLY A 152 0.15 12.85 2.63
C GLY A 152 0.00 12.17 3.99
N TRP A 153 0.70 12.69 4.99
CA TRP A 153 0.78 12.14 6.34
C TRP A 153 -0.45 12.49 7.17
N GLN A 154 -1.35 11.53 7.40
CA GLN A 154 -2.58 11.75 8.15
C GLN A 154 -2.52 11.08 9.53
N ARG A 155 -3.10 11.74 10.54
CA ARG A 155 -3.36 11.12 11.85
C ARG A 155 -4.45 10.07 11.69
N TRP A 156 -4.24 8.92 12.29
CA TRP A 156 -5.20 7.82 12.27
C TRP A 156 -5.58 7.38 13.67
N GLN A 157 -6.69 6.69 13.76
CA GLN A 157 -7.20 6.12 14.99
C GLN A 157 -7.19 4.60 14.87
N VAL A 158 -6.34 3.96 15.64
CA VAL A 158 -6.29 2.50 15.74
C VAL A 158 -7.39 2.03 16.70
N ALA A 159 -8.16 1.04 16.27
CA ALA A 159 -9.23 0.47 17.10
C ALA A 159 -8.67 -0.16 18.39
N ASP A 160 -9.33 0.06 19.51
CA ASP A 160 -8.96 -0.59 20.78
C ASP A 160 -9.42 -2.05 20.80
N SER A 161 -8.73 -2.88 20.06
CA SER A 161 -9.01 -4.31 19.95
C SER A 161 -7.73 -5.14 20.00
N ALA A 162 -7.85 -6.39 20.44
CA ALA A 162 -6.72 -7.33 20.44
C ALA A 162 -6.18 -7.58 19.01
N THR A 163 -7.06 -7.57 18.00
CA THR A 163 -6.68 -7.76 16.61
C THR A 163 -5.89 -6.55 16.09
N ALA A 164 -6.33 -5.31 16.38
CA ALA A 164 -5.61 -4.11 15.98
C ALA A 164 -4.22 -4.04 16.66
N ARG A 165 -4.14 -4.29 17.96
CA ARG A 165 -2.85 -4.37 18.68
C ARG A 165 -1.93 -5.46 18.12
N ARG A 166 -2.49 -6.57 17.68
CA ARG A 166 -1.73 -7.64 17.05
C ARG A 166 -1.13 -7.22 15.70
N TRP A 167 -1.88 -6.48 14.88
CA TRP A 167 -1.41 -6.04 13.57
C TRP A 167 -0.51 -4.82 13.64
N PHE A 168 -0.83 -3.82 14.45
CA PHE A 168 -0.14 -2.53 14.45
C PHE A 168 0.86 -2.36 15.62
N GLY A 169 0.94 -3.34 16.52
CA GLY A 169 1.79 -3.24 17.71
C GLY A 169 1.15 -2.43 18.83
N ALA A 170 1.89 -2.27 19.94
CA ALA A 170 1.41 -1.56 21.12
C ALA A 170 1.53 -0.03 20.98
N ALA A 171 2.46 0.45 20.15
CA ALA A 171 2.74 1.87 19.95
C ALA A 171 2.97 2.17 18.46
N PRO A 172 1.90 2.13 17.63
CA PRO A 172 2.02 2.48 16.22
C PRO A 172 2.36 3.97 16.05
N PRO A 173 2.93 4.38 14.90
CA PRO A 173 3.21 5.79 14.63
C PRO A 173 1.94 6.62 14.65
N GLU A 174 2.08 7.90 15.00
CA GLU A 174 0.96 8.83 15.09
C GLU A 174 0.29 9.10 13.72
N ARG A 175 1.08 9.00 12.65
CA ARG A 175 0.67 9.27 11.27
C ARG A 175 1.11 8.16 10.34
N VAL A 176 0.31 7.93 9.30
CA VAL A 176 0.64 7.06 8.16
C VAL A 176 0.36 7.80 6.86
N PHE A 177 0.99 7.37 5.77
CA PHE A 177 0.88 8.05 4.48
C PHE A 177 -0.34 7.55 3.70
N HIS A 178 -1.12 8.49 3.18
CA HIS A 178 -2.32 8.25 2.39
C HIS A 178 -2.18 8.85 1.00
N TRP A 179 -2.86 8.25 0.02
CA TRP A 179 -3.16 8.83 -1.28
C TRP A 179 -4.39 8.14 -1.87
N HIS A 180 -5.57 8.62 -1.54
CA HIS A 180 -6.81 8.02 -2.01
C HIS A 180 -8.00 8.99 -2.01
N GLY A 181 -8.90 8.81 -2.98
CA GLY A 181 -10.20 9.47 -3.05
C GLY A 181 -11.38 8.49 -2.94
N GLU A 182 -11.10 7.19 -3.01
CA GLU A 182 -12.08 6.13 -2.79
C GLU A 182 -11.75 5.32 -1.52
N SER A 183 -12.76 4.66 -0.96
CA SER A 183 -12.61 3.74 0.16
C SER A 183 -13.60 2.58 0.04
N PHE A 184 -13.54 1.65 0.96
CA PHE A 184 -14.31 0.42 0.95
C PHE A 184 -15.29 0.33 2.13
N SER A 185 -16.35 -0.44 1.97
CA SER A 185 -17.14 -0.95 3.09
C SER A 185 -16.53 -2.24 3.65
N LEU A 186 -16.79 -2.53 4.92
CA LEU A 186 -16.28 -3.75 5.55
C LEU A 186 -16.99 -4.99 4.98
N PRO A 187 -16.24 -6.01 4.54
CA PRO A 187 -16.82 -7.31 4.22
C PRO A 187 -17.40 -8.00 5.47
N ALA A 188 -18.32 -8.91 5.25
CA ALA A 188 -18.91 -9.70 6.34
C ALA A 188 -17.83 -10.49 7.11
N GLY A 189 -17.85 -10.42 8.43
CA GLY A 189 -16.89 -11.06 9.31
C GLY A 189 -15.54 -10.35 9.44
N ALA A 190 -15.27 -9.29 8.68
CA ALA A 190 -14.07 -8.47 8.81
C ALA A 190 -14.14 -7.61 10.08
N GLN A 191 -12.99 -7.39 10.70
CA GLN A 191 -12.84 -6.50 11.86
C GLN A 191 -12.22 -5.18 11.42
N LEU A 192 -12.88 -4.07 11.73
CA LEU A 192 -12.30 -2.74 11.56
C LEU A 192 -11.09 -2.58 12.47
N LEU A 193 -9.98 -2.11 11.91
CA LEU A 193 -8.73 -1.92 12.65
C LEU A 193 -8.32 -0.46 12.79
N ALA A 194 -8.70 0.38 11.83
CA ALA A 194 -8.30 1.78 11.83
C ALA A 194 -9.30 2.66 11.06
N SER A 195 -9.34 3.94 11.45
CA SER A 195 -10.10 5.01 10.81
C SER A 195 -9.31 6.32 10.84
N THR A 196 -9.74 7.31 10.05
CA THR A 196 -9.31 8.70 10.15
C THR A 196 -10.53 9.61 10.30
N ALA A 197 -10.30 10.89 10.55
CA ALA A 197 -11.38 11.88 10.57
C ALA A 197 -12.04 12.06 9.18
N ALA A 198 -11.31 11.76 8.11
CA ALA A 198 -11.77 11.88 6.73
C ALA A 198 -12.42 10.58 6.21
N CYS A 199 -12.00 9.41 6.71
CA CYS A 199 -12.44 8.13 6.21
C CYS A 199 -12.66 7.11 7.35
N PRO A 200 -13.86 6.54 7.51
CA PRO A 200 -14.18 5.61 8.61
C PRO A 200 -13.53 4.24 8.45
N HIS A 201 -13.12 3.86 7.26
CA HIS A 201 -12.59 2.52 6.98
C HIS A 201 -11.18 2.61 6.38
N GLN A 202 -10.17 2.64 7.24
CA GLN A 202 -8.77 2.72 6.83
C GLN A 202 -8.06 1.38 6.82
N ALA A 203 -8.50 0.42 7.65
CA ALA A 203 -7.97 -0.92 7.61
C ALA A 203 -8.96 -1.93 8.19
N PHE A 204 -8.92 -3.14 7.65
CA PHE A 204 -9.61 -4.29 8.23
C PHE A 204 -8.74 -5.55 8.21
N ALA A 205 -9.06 -6.48 9.12
CA ALA A 205 -8.53 -7.84 9.08
C ALA A 205 -9.65 -8.87 8.95
N LEU A 206 -9.35 -9.95 8.23
CA LEU A 206 -10.15 -11.16 8.15
C LEU A 206 -9.23 -12.38 8.30
N GLY A 207 -9.16 -12.96 9.49
CA GLY A 207 -8.18 -14.02 9.78
C GLY A 207 -6.73 -13.55 9.56
N PRO A 208 -5.94 -14.21 8.68
CA PRO A 208 -4.56 -13.84 8.38
C PRO A 208 -4.43 -12.76 7.29
N HIS A 209 -5.55 -12.19 6.84
CA HIS A 209 -5.58 -11.20 5.76
C HIS A 209 -5.72 -9.80 6.34
N LEU A 210 -4.94 -8.85 5.80
CA LEU A 210 -4.94 -7.44 6.19
C LEU A 210 -5.14 -6.56 4.96
N ALA A 211 -6.12 -5.68 5.01
CA ALA A 211 -6.37 -4.65 4.01
C ALA A 211 -6.14 -3.26 4.61
N MET A 212 -5.41 -2.40 3.93
CA MET A 212 -5.03 -1.07 4.37
C MET A 212 -5.26 -0.06 3.25
N GLN A 213 -6.02 1.01 3.51
CA GLN A 213 -6.22 2.09 2.55
C GLN A 213 -4.97 2.98 2.41
N PHE A 214 -4.10 2.98 3.40
CA PHE A 214 -2.85 3.74 3.46
C PHE A 214 -1.65 2.94 2.92
N HIS A 215 -0.51 3.63 2.72
CA HIS A 215 0.65 3.15 1.99
C HIS A 215 1.87 2.93 2.90
N VAL A 216 1.91 1.81 3.62
CA VAL A 216 3.07 1.48 4.47
C VAL A 216 4.29 1.03 3.67
N GLU A 217 4.10 0.68 2.39
CA GLU A 217 5.17 0.32 1.45
C GLU A 217 5.97 1.52 0.95
N LEU A 218 5.58 2.75 1.32
CA LEU A 218 6.27 3.98 0.91
C LEU A 218 7.73 3.97 1.34
N ASP A 219 8.61 4.36 0.42
CA ASP A 219 10.01 4.71 0.70
C ASP A 219 10.34 6.13 0.21
N ALA A 220 11.57 6.57 0.42
CA ALA A 220 11.97 7.93 0.02
C ALA A 220 11.90 8.15 -1.50
N ALA A 221 12.20 7.13 -2.31
CA ALA A 221 12.15 7.23 -3.76
C ALA A 221 10.70 7.36 -4.24
N LYS A 222 9.78 6.53 -3.72
CA LYS A 222 8.34 6.63 -4.03
C LYS A 222 7.78 7.97 -3.55
N LEU A 223 8.13 8.43 -2.34
CA LEU A 223 7.71 9.74 -1.83
C LEU A 223 8.19 10.87 -2.74
N GLN A 224 9.42 10.79 -3.27
CA GLN A 224 9.95 11.81 -4.18
C GLN A 224 9.12 11.91 -5.46
N VAL A 225 8.73 10.78 -6.04
CA VAL A 225 7.88 10.75 -7.25
C VAL A 225 6.49 11.32 -6.93
N TRP A 226 5.88 10.86 -5.86
CA TRP A 226 4.51 11.28 -5.49
C TRP A 226 4.44 12.74 -5.07
N ALA A 227 5.38 13.24 -4.26
CA ALA A 227 5.43 14.64 -3.87
C ALA A 227 5.74 15.60 -5.05
N ALA A 228 6.22 15.09 -6.19
CA ALA A 228 6.44 15.85 -7.40
C ALA A 228 5.19 15.93 -8.30
N ASP A 229 4.09 15.26 -7.96
CA ASP A 229 2.84 15.30 -8.72
C ASP A 229 2.33 16.75 -8.86
N ARG A 230 1.93 17.11 -10.06
CA ARG A 230 1.34 18.41 -10.42
C ARG A 230 0.16 18.21 -11.37
N SER A 231 -0.44 17.00 -11.35
CA SER A 231 -1.63 16.72 -12.13
C SER A 231 -2.77 17.69 -11.77
N PRO A 232 -3.60 18.09 -12.74
CA PRO A 232 -4.76 18.93 -12.48
C PRO A 232 -5.66 18.33 -11.38
N GLU A 233 -5.84 17.03 -11.38
CA GLU A 233 -6.66 16.29 -10.42
C GLU A 233 -6.13 16.46 -8.99
N TYR A 234 -4.82 16.31 -8.79
CA TYR A 234 -4.20 16.51 -7.48
C TYR A 234 -4.28 17.98 -7.02
N LEU A 235 -4.02 18.94 -7.93
CA LEU A 235 -4.08 20.37 -7.60
C LEU A 235 -5.51 20.80 -7.24
N ASP A 236 -6.52 20.24 -7.90
CA ASP A 236 -7.93 20.47 -7.56
C ASP A 236 -8.26 19.89 -6.18
N LEU A 237 -7.80 18.69 -5.86
CA LEU A 237 -7.98 18.09 -4.53
C LEU A 237 -7.30 18.94 -3.44
N LEU A 238 -6.09 19.41 -3.67
CA LEU A 238 -5.35 20.28 -2.75
C LEU A 238 -6.10 21.58 -2.46
N ALA A 239 -6.66 22.20 -3.50
CA ALA A 239 -7.42 23.45 -3.37
C ALA A 239 -8.75 23.25 -2.62
N GLN A 240 -9.43 22.12 -2.84
CA GLN A 240 -10.76 21.85 -2.27
C GLN A 240 -10.70 21.23 -0.86
N HIS A 241 -9.60 20.53 -0.52
CA HIS A 241 -9.46 19.76 0.72
C HIS A 241 -8.14 20.04 1.46
N PRO A 242 -7.80 21.31 1.79
CA PRO A 242 -6.50 21.67 2.37
C PRO A 242 -6.26 21.03 3.76
N ASP A 243 -7.31 20.56 4.44
CA ASP A 243 -7.22 19.92 5.76
C ASP A 243 -6.85 18.42 5.68
N SER A 244 -6.99 17.80 4.51
CA SER A 244 -6.74 16.35 4.33
C SER A 244 -5.88 16.01 3.10
N VAL A 245 -5.50 17.01 2.30
CA VAL A 245 -4.61 16.87 1.15
C VAL A 245 -3.40 17.77 1.38
N HIS A 246 -2.23 17.16 1.55
CA HIS A 246 -0.97 17.87 1.79
C HIS A 246 -0.30 18.24 0.46
N ASP A 247 0.32 19.40 0.42
CA ASP A 247 1.24 19.78 -0.64
C ASP A 247 2.62 19.09 -0.49
N SER A 248 3.48 19.27 -1.49
CA SER A 248 4.83 18.71 -1.51
C SER A 248 5.65 19.15 -0.28
N MET A 249 5.53 20.40 0.14
CA MET A 249 6.29 20.93 1.30
C MET A 249 5.86 20.24 2.59
N ALA A 250 4.55 20.10 2.82
CA ALA A 250 4.01 19.42 3.98
C ALA A 250 4.39 17.94 4.01
N MET A 251 4.37 17.25 2.84
CA MET A 251 4.81 15.87 2.75
C MET A 251 6.28 15.70 3.17
N TRP A 252 7.17 16.60 2.71
CA TRP A 252 8.59 16.54 3.06
C TRP A 252 8.92 17.03 4.46
N ALA A 253 8.18 17.98 5.01
CA ALA A 253 8.39 18.49 6.36
C ALA A 253 8.28 17.39 7.42
N ASP A 254 7.33 16.48 7.25
CA ASP A 254 7.11 15.35 8.17
C ASP A 254 7.96 14.10 7.84
N ALA A 255 8.50 14.00 6.61
CA ALA A 255 9.08 12.77 6.08
C ALA A 255 10.27 12.23 6.92
N SER A 256 11.12 13.11 7.42
CA SER A 256 12.32 12.72 8.20
C SER A 256 11.99 11.92 9.48
N ALA A 257 10.86 12.22 10.10
CA ALA A 257 10.40 11.52 11.29
C ALA A 257 9.37 10.43 10.96
N ALA A 258 8.42 10.72 10.05
CA ALA A 258 7.30 9.85 9.77
C ALA A 258 7.70 8.62 8.94
N LEU A 259 8.60 8.76 7.97
CA LEU A 259 8.96 7.66 7.09
C LEU A 259 9.66 6.50 7.83
N PRO A 260 10.69 6.74 8.67
CA PRO A 260 11.29 5.65 9.47
C PRO A 260 10.29 4.99 10.41
N ALA A 261 9.42 5.77 11.05
CA ALA A 261 8.41 5.23 11.96
C ALA A 261 7.37 4.36 11.21
N GLN A 262 6.94 4.79 10.02
CA GLN A 262 6.06 4.01 9.17
C GLN A 262 6.74 2.74 8.63
N GLN A 263 8.01 2.79 8.25
CA GLN A 263 8.76 1.61 7.82
C GLN A 263 8.95 0.60 8.96
N ALA A 264 9.11 1.06 10.19
CA ALA A 264 9.10 0.17 11.36
C ALA A 264 7.73 -0.51 11.54
N LEU A 265 6.63 0.23 11.36
CA LEU A 265 5.28 -0.35 11.32
C LEU A 265 5.15 -1.35 10.17
N ALA A 266 5.59 -1.02 8.96
CA ALA A 266 5.54 -1.90 7.80
C ALA A 266 6.30 -3.22 8.05
N ALA A 267 7.51 -3.15 8.61
CA ALA A 267 8.30 -4.32 8.97
C ALA A 267 7.56 -5.21 9.99
N HIS A 268 6.89 -4.63 10.98
CA HIS A 268 6.06 -5.37 11.94
C HIS A 268 4.88 -6.04 11.24
N LEU A 269 4.14 -5.32 10.38
CA LEU A 269 3.00 -5.84 9.63
C LEU A 269 3.40 -6.98 8.70
N TYR A 270 4.47 -6.83 7.93
CA TYR A 270 4.94 -7.84 7.00
C TYR A 270 5.47 -9.08 7.71
N THR A 271 6.15 -8.92 8.84
CA THR A 271 6.54 -10.05 9.71
C THR A 271 5.33 -10.83 10.16
N ARG A 272 4.29 -10.12 10.60
CA ARG A 272 3.06 -10.74 11.06
C ARG A 272 2.31 -11.44 9.93
N TRP A 273 2.25 -10.81 8.76
CA TRP A 273 1.65 -11.37 7.55
C TRP A 273 2.33 -12.69 7.17
N LEU A 274 3.66 -12.71 7.08
CA LEU A 274 4.40 -13.92 6.69
C LEU A 274 4.44 -14.98 7.80
N ALA A 275 4.23 -14.63 9.06
CA ALA A 275 4.05 -15.61 10.13
C ALA A 275 2.81 -16.51 9.94
N GLY A 276 1.86 -16.09 9.11
CA GLY A 276 0.70 -16.89 8.70
C GLY A 276 1.00 -17.91 7.59
N CYS A 277 2.18 -17.89 6.96
CA CYS A 277 2.57 -18.84 5.91
C CYS A 277 2.72 -20.27 6.47
N ARG A 278 2.25 -21.25 5.68
CA ARG A 278 2.32 -22.69 6.00
C ARG A 278 3.33 -23.41 5.13
#